data_0d6e2ddb44edfb5299a470ee5837b945
#
_entry.id   0d6e2ddb44edfb5299a470ee5837b945
#
_cell.length_a   1.000
_cell.length_b   1.000
_cell.length_c   1.000
_cell.angle_alpha   90.00
_cell.angle_beta   90.00
_cell.angle_gamma   90.00
#
_symmetry.space_group_name_H-M   'P 1'
#
loop_
_entity.id
_entity.type
_entity.pdbx_description
1 polymer ?
#
loop_
_entity_poly.entity_id
_entity_poly.type
_entity_poly.pdbx_seq_one_letter_code
_entity_poly.pdbx_strand_id
1 'polypeptide(L)'
;MTLAVIVCIASFFVSIVLGATLIVLGFLSICLLFSFFVANKLLKQTNWWRNQYLATEQFVSNVGYRENIIRNYDIVNLGSNPAHYAFFYEDVKGQSWATGSQGQDMDFEILKYFHSYVKEGGTILIPIMPFTAISTYIKERPTYWGLSYYSKFAKILDGAQVTKLPYGYRKLNLYLRFPLLFNRQALIYLIHDCNPDNRYQLSDQTMMMMDLKQDAENWISGWKKEFCLKSINDVLDSRWAKYYNEAIELNKQMIDYCQERGYKPVFICVPMTKHLSELFPEGVRNFLVRDFVAKANDHNIPFLDYSLCEEFQDTNLYFNSFFLNMRGRKLFTRRVLKDLNLI
;
A
#
# COMPACT_ATOMS: atom_id res chain seq x y z
N MET A 1 -28.31 72.99 -6.00
CA MET A 1 -27.02 72.80 -6.71
C MET A 1 -25.93 72.17 -5.87
N THR A 2 -25.78 72.53 -4.60
CA THR A 2 -24.71 72.03 -3.70
C THR A 2 -24.80 70.54 -3.38
N LEU A 3 -26.00 69.98 -3.16
CA LEU A 3 -26.19 68.58 -2.79
C LEU A 3 -25.79 67.63 -3.93
N ALA A 4 -26.15 67.97 -5.18
CA ALA A 4 -25.83 67.17 -6.37
C ALA A 4 -24.30 67.12 -6.60
N VAL A 5 -23.58 68.22 -6.38
CA VAL A 5 -22.13 68.25 -6.50
C VAL A 5 -21.46 67.38 -5.44
N ILE A 6 -21.92 67.41 -4.20
CA ILE A 6 -21.40 66.52 -3.12
C ILE A 6 -21.61 65.05 -3.45
N VAL A 7 -22.79 64.71 -3.94
CA VAL A 7 -23.09 63.30 -4.33
C VAL A 7 -22.21 62.86 -5.48
N CYS A 8 -21.97 63.68 -6.50
CA CYS A 8 -21.08 63.32 -7.61
C CYS A 8 -19.63 63.15 -7.14
N ILE A 9 -19.10 64.01 -6.26
CA ILE A 9 -17.77 63.90 -5.72
C ILE A 9 -17.63 62.62 -4.88
N ALA A 10 -18.59 62.38 -4.01
CA ALA A 10 -18.61 61.15 -3.19
C ALA A 10 -18.65 59.87 -4.05
N SER A 11 -19.52 59.85 -5.08
CA SER A 11 -19.59 58.71 -6.02
C SER A 11 -18.30 58.50 -6.79
N PHE A 12 -17.60 59.58 -7.17
CA PHE A 12 -16.34 59.49 -7.85
C PHE A 12 -15.23 58.90 -6.97
N PHE A 13 -15.13 59.33 -5.71
CA PHE A 13 -14.21 58.78 -4.73
C PHE A 13 -14.50 57.32 -4.42
N VAL A 14 -15.74 56.94 -4.24
CA VAL A 14 -16.17 55.56 -4.03
C VAL A 14 -15.75 54.68 -5.24
N SER A 15 -15.94 55.16 -6.47
CA SER A 15 -15.56 54.44 -7.66
C SER A 15 -14.05 54.24 -7.77
N ILE A 16 -13.23 55.26 -7.41
CA ILE A 16 -11.76 55.13 -7.39
C ILE A 16 -11.31 54.13 -6.35
N VAL A 17 -11.85 54.20 -5.13
CA VAL A 17 -11.51 53.24 -4.04
C VAL A 17 -11.91 51.82 -4.42
N LEU A 18 -13.09 51.64 -4.98
CA LEU A 18 -13.58 50.33 -5.44
C LEU A 18 -12.67 49.79 -6.57
N GLY A 19 -12.31 50.61 -7.54
CA GLY A 19 -11.42 50.24 -8.63
C GLY A 19 -10.04 49.82 -8.12
N ALA A 20 -9.44 50.59 -7.22
CA ALA A 20 -8.15 50.30 -6.59
C ALA A 20 -8.21 48.98 -5.79
N THR A 21 -9.30 48.76 -5.03
CA THR A 21 -9.51 47.52 -4.27
C THR A 21 -9.61 46.30 -5.18
N LEU A 22 -10.32 46.40 -6.30
CA LEU A 22 -10.45 45.31 -7.27
C LEU A 22 -9.09 44.97 -7.93
N ILE A 23 -8.29 45.98 -8.24
CA ILE A 23 -6.92 45.79 -8.81
C ILE A 23 -6.04 45.05 -7.79
N VAL A 24 -6.05 45.47 -6.51
CA VAL A 24 -5.27 44.81 -5.44
C VAL A 24 -5.72 43.39 -5.25
N LEU A 25 -7.03 43.14 -5.18
CA LEU A 25 -7.57 41.78 -5.05
C LEU A 25 -7.21 40.90 -6.27
N GLY A 26 -7.27 41.46 -7.47
CA GLY A 26 -6.85 40.79 -8.69
C GLY A 26 -5.38 40.40 -8.64
N PHE A 27 -4.52 41.32 -8.25
CA PHE A 27 -3.08 41.05 -8.09
C PHE A 27 -2.81 39.97 -7.02
N LEU A 28 -3.43 40.07 -5.86
CA LEU A 28 -3.29 39.09 -4.80
C LEU A 28 -3.76 37.70 -5.26
N SER A 29 -4.86 37.65 -6.00
CA SER A 29 -5.37 36.38 -6.57
C SER A 29 -4.37 35.75 -7.54
N ILE A 30 -3.75 36.55 -8.41
CA ILE A 30 -2.69 36.09 -9.32
C ILE A 30 -1.49 35.55 -8.54
N CYS A 31 -1.03 36.29 -7.52
CA CYS A 31 0.07 35.88 -6.66
C CYS A 31 -0.23 34.54 -5.93
N LEU A 32 -1.44 34.39 -5.40
CA LEU A 32 -1.86 33.15 -4.75
C LEU A 32 -1.92 31.97 -5.72
N LEU A 33 -2.46 32.16 -6.92
CA LEU A 33 -2.49 31.13 -7.96
C LEU A 33 -1.06 30.74 -8.36
N PHE A 34 -0.19 31.72 -8.61
CA PHE A 34 1.21 31.46 -8.96
C PHE A 34 1.91 30.68 -7.84
N SER A 35 1.77 31.12 -6.58
CA SER A 35 2.34 30.45 -5.41
C SER A 35 1.81 29.01 -5.28
N PHE A 36 0.52 28.79 -5.54
CA PHE A 36 -0.08 27.45 -5.56
C PHE A 36 0.56 26.55 -6.63
N PHE A 37 0.75 27.05 -7.84
CA PHE A 37 1.41 26.27 -8.91
C PHE A 37 2.86 25.95 -8.56
N VAL A 38 3.61 26.93 -8.06
CA VAL A 38 5.00 26.75 -7.63
C VAL A 38 5.10 25.74 -6.50
N ALA A 39 4.26 25.85 -5.47
CA ALA A 39 4.24 24.93 -4.34
C ALA A 39 3.93 23.49 -4.78
N ASN A 40 2.96 23.27 -5.67
CA ASN A 40 2.70 21.94 -6.22
C ASN A 40 3.88 21.40 -7.04
N LYS A 41 4.58 22.25 -7.80
CA LYS A 41 5.77 21.85 -8.57
C LYS A 41 6.91 21.44 -7.62
N LEU A 42 7.19 22.24 -6.61
CA LEU A 42 8.24 21.95 -5.62
C LEU A 42 7.89 20.69 -4.79
N LEU A 43 6.63 20.55 -4.38
CA LEU A 43 6.18 19.36 -3.63
C LEU A 43 6.45 18.06 -4.38
N LYS A 44 6.31 18.06 -5.71
CA LYS A 44 6.60 16.88 -6.54
C LYS A 44 8.08 16.53 -6.63
N GLN A 45 8.97 17.41 -6.18
CA GLN A 45 10.41 17.15 -6.11
C GLN A 45 10.82 16.56 -4.76
N THR A 46 9.95 16.59 -3.76
CA THR A 46 10.21 16.07 -2.42
C THR A 46 10.28 14.55 -2.39
N ASN A 47 10.99 14.00 -1.40
CA ASN A 47 11.01 12.56 -1.10
C ASN A 47 9.62 12.07 -0.70
N TRP A 48 8.83 12.88 0.01
CA TRP A 48 7.45 12.55 0.32
C TRP A 48 6.66 12.20 -0.94
N TRP A 49 6.70 13.04 -1.98
CA TRP A 49 6.00 12.78 -3.23
C TRP A 49 6.55 11.55 -3.95
N ARG A 50 7.87 11.43 -4.04
CA ARG A 50 8.53 10.28 -4.67
C ARG A 50 8.15 8.97 -4.01
N ASN A 51 7.99 8.97 -2.67
CA ASN A 51 7.56 7.80 -1.92
C ASN A 51 6.07 7.49 -2.09
N GLN A 52 5.22 8.49 -2.34
CA GLN A 52 3.81 8.31 -2.64
C GLN A 52 3.57 7.83 -4.07
N TYR A 53 4.52 8.08 -4.96
CA TYR A 53 4.38 7.79 -6.37
C TYR A 53 5.28 6.62 -6.75
N LEU A 54 4.67 5.45 -6.99
CA LEU A 54 5.43 4.30 -7.47
C LEU A 54 5.98 4.62 -8.86
N ALA A 55 7.29 4.76 -8.94
CA ALA A 55 7.92 4.88 -10.24
C ALA A 55 7.83 3.53 -10.95
N THR A 56 7.47 3.57 -12.24
CA THR A 56 7.38 2.37 -13.08
C THR A 56 8.72 1.66 -13.31
N GLU A 57 9.81 2.33 -12.96
CA GLU A 57 11.18 1.85 -13.17
C GLU A 57 11.91 1.55 -11.85
N GLN A 58 11.22 1.76 -10.72
CA GLN A 58 11.82 1.59 -9.40
C GLN A 58 10.82 0.98 -8.44
N PHE A 59 11.21 -0.07 -7.75
CA PHE A 59 10.53 -0.60 -6.60
C PHE A 59 11.26 -0.25 -5.32
N VAL A 60 10.58 -0.38 -4.20
CA VAL A 60 11.22 -0.37 -2.90
C VAL A 60 12.15 -1.58 -2.86
N SER A 61 13.45 -1.33 -2.78
CA SER A 61 14.45 -2.39 -2.74
C SER A 61 14.38 -3.19 -1.44
N ASN A 62 15.12 -4.29 -1.40
CA ASN A 62 15.32 -5.07 -0.19
C ASN A 62 15.88 -4.25 0.97
N VAL A 63 16.58 -3.18 0.69
CA VAL A 63 17.12 -2.23 1.68
C VAL A 63 16.14 -1.12 2.06
N GLY A 64 14.90 -1.20 1.58
CA GLY A 64 13.83 -0.25 1.93
C GLY A 64 13.69 0.91 0.99
N TYR A 65 14.58 1.06 0.00
CA TYR A 65 14.56 2.16 -0.94
C TYR A 65 14.47 1.73 -2.39
N ARG A 66 13.98 2.68 -3.20
CA ARG A 66 13.78 2.50 -4.62
C ARG A 66 15.12 2.32 -5.31
N GLU A 67 15.33 1.13 -5.82
CA GLU A 67 16.40 0.80 -6.74
C GLU A 67 15.81 0.59 -8.13
N ASN A 68 16.65 0.73 -9.15
CA ASN A 68 16.25 0.37 -10.50
C ASN A 68 15.92 -1.11 -10.55
N ILE A 69 14.81 -1.43 -11.20
CA ILE A 69 14.40 -2.82 -11.40
C ILE A 69 15.39 -3.47 -12.35
N ILE A 70 15.99 -4.56 -11.90
CA ILE A 70 16.80 -5.42 -12.77
C ILE A 70 15.92 -6.47 -13.44
N ARG A 71 16.42 -7.10 -14.50
CA ARG A 71 15.74 -8.20 -15.17
C ARG A 71 16.22 -9.55 -14.64
N ASN A 72 15.41 -10.59 -14.92
CA ASN A 72 15.72 -11.99 -14.60
C ASN A 72 15.79 -12.27 -13.10
N TYR A 73 14.76 -11.81 -12.35
CA TYR A 73 14.58 -12.23 -10.98
C TYR A 73 14.30 -13.72 -10.88
N ASP A 74 14.99 -14.41 -9.97
CA ASP A 74 14.74 -15.81 -9.61
C ASP A 74 13.43 -15.97 -8.85
N ILE A 75 13.12 -14.97 -7.99
CA ILE A 75 11.98 -14.96 -7.12
C ILE A 75 11.52 -13.54 -6.85
N VAL A 76 10.20 -13.35 -6.80
CA VAL A 76 9.58 -12.10 -6.33
C VAL A 76 8.45 -12.41 -5.38
N ASN A 77 8.18 -11.50 -4.45
CA ASN A 77 6.98 -11.56 -3.62
C ASN A 77 6.06 -10.37 -3.86
N LEU A 78 4.78 -10.65 -3.90
CA LEU A 78 3.69 -9.68 -3.87
C LEU A 78 3.33 -9.34 -2.41
N GLY A 79 2.26 -8.61 -2.20
CA GLY A 79 1.61 -8.42 -0.91
C GLY A 79 1.75 -7.04 -0.28
N SER A 80 1.23 -6.91 0.92
CA SER A 80 1.21 -5.66 1.69
C SER A 80 2.36 -5.58 2.72
N ASN A 81 2.20 -4.70 3.72
CA ASN A 81 3.22 -4.48 4.77
C ASN A 81 3.82 -5.76 5.37
N PRO A 82 3.05 -6.78 5.77
CA PRO A 82 3.67 -7.98 6.37
C PRO A 82 4.64 -8.67 5.41
N ALA A 83 4.29 -8.78 4.13
CA ALA A 83 5.18 -9.34 3.12
C ALA A 83 6.38 -8.42 2.82
N HIS A 84 6.14 -7.09 2.82
CA HIS A 84 7.22 -6.11 2.65
C HIS A 84 8.28 -6.24 3.76
N TYR A 85 7.87 -6.50 5.00
CA TYR A 85 8.76 -6.69 6.14
C TYR A 85 9.11 -8.17 6.41
N ALA A 86 8.77 -9.10 5.53
CA ALA A 86 9.13 -10.49 5.67
C ALA A 86 10.36 -10.89 4.84
N PHE A 87 10.53 -10.31 3.66
CA PHE A 87 11.55 -10.75 2.72
C PHE A 87 12.74 -9.81 2.61
N PHE A 88 13.94 -10.41 2.58
CA PHE A 88 15.20 -9.73 2.33
C PHE A 88 16.12 -10.67 1.53
N TYR A 89 16.19 -10.48 0.23
CA TYR A 89 16.90 -11.38 -0.68
C TYR A 89 18.37 -11.02 -0.77
N GLU A 90 19.25 -11.84 -0.18
CA GLU A 90 20.71 -11.71 -0.26
C GLU A 90 21.34 -12.85 -1.08
N ASP A 91 20.74 -14.06 -1.02
CA ASP A 91 21.34 -15.28 -1.56
C ASP A 91 20.91 -15.56 -3.03
N VAL A 92 19.91 -14.86 -3.55
CA VAL A 92 19.36 -15.02 -4.91
C VAL A 92 18.99 -13.66 -5.51
N LYS A 93 18.79 -13.61 -6.82
CA LYS A 93 18.20 -12.43 -7.46
C LYS A 93 16.72 -12.36 -7.13
N GLY A 94 16.39 -11.79 -6.00
CA GLY A 94 15.01 -11.64 -5.54
C GLY A 94 14.62 -10.18 -5.37
N GLN A 95 13.33 -9.89 -5.47
CA GLN A 95 12.77 -8.55 -5.26
C GLN A 95 11.43 -8.62 -4.55
N SER A 96 11.22 -7.73 -3.58
CA SER A 96 9.91 -7.53 -2.99
C SER A 96 9.14 -6.48 -3.79
N TRP A 97 7.98 -6.87 -4.30
CA TRP A 97 7.00 -5.99 -4.95
C TRP A 97 5.86 -5.60 -4.00
N ALA A 98 6.03 -5.94 -2.74
CA ALA A 98 5.09 -5.58 -1.68
C ALA A 98 5.23 -4.11 -1.27
N THR A 99 4.11 -3.45 -1.04
CA THR A 99 4.09 -2.10 -0.48
C THR A 99 2.97 -1.94 0.56
N GLY A 100 3.06 -0.89 1.39
CA GLY A 100 2.07 -0.64 2.42
C GLY A 100 0.66 -0.51 1.88
N SER A 101 -0.27 -1.19 2.53
CA SER A 101 -1.72 -1.19 2.22
C SER A 101 -2.07 -1.74 0.84
N GLN A 102 -1.23 -2.56 0.23
CA GLN A 102 -1.46 -3.18 -1.06
C GLN A 102 -2.49 -4.31 -0.92
N GLY A 103 -3.55 -4.25 -1.71
CA GLY A 103 -4.55 -5.31 -1.80
C GLY A 103 -4.20 -6.32 -2.89
N GLN A 104 -4.81 -7.50 -2.86
CA GLN A 104 -4.56 -8.55 -3.85
C GLN A 104 -4.90 -8.18 -5.29
N ASP A 105 -5.90 -7.33 -5.49
CA ASP A 105 -6.20 -6.80 -6.82
C ASP A 105 -5.03 -5.98 -7.37
N MET A 106 -4.37 -5.21 -6.49
CA MET A 106 -3.20 -4.45 -6.87
C MET A 106 -1.98 -5.35 -7.04
N ASP A 107 -1.88 -6.44 -6.26
CA ASP A 107 -0.88 -7.49 -6.47
C ASP A 107 -0.97 -8.03 -7.89
N PHE A 108 -2.17 -8.31 -8.37
CA PHE A 108 -2.38 -8.81 -9.72
C PHE A 108 -2.02 -7.79 -10.81
N GLU A 109 -2.37 -6.50 -10.62
CA GLU A 109 -1.96 -5.46 -11.56
C GLU A 109 -0.43 -5.28 -11.61
N ILE A 110 0.23 -5.30 -10.45
CA ILE A 110 1.69 -5.27 -10.36
C ILE A 110 2.29 -6.47 -11.09
N LEU A 111 1.78 -7.66 -10.84
CA LEU A 111 2.22 -8.88 -11.50
C LEU A 111 2.07 -8.77 -13.03
N LYS A 112 0.91 -8.36 -13.52
CA LYS A 112 0.65 -8.17 -14.96
C LYS A 112 1.59 -7.17 -15.62
N TYR A 113 1.93 -6.10 -14.91
CA TYR A 113 2.80 -5.06 -15.44
C TYR A 113 4.28 -5.46 -15.43
N PHE A 114 4.73 -6.13 -14.38
CA PHE A 114 6.15 -6.40 -14.16
C PHE A 114 6.59 -7.85 -14.40
N HIS A 115 5.69 -8.75 -14.78
CA HIS A 115 6.03 -10.17 -14.94
C HIS A 115 7.26 -10.42 -15.82
N SER A 116 7.48 -9.62 -16.87
CA SER A 116 8.62 -9.77 -17.79
C SER A 116 9.99 -9.51 -17.15
N TYR A 117 10.04 -9.03 -15.92
CA TYR A 117 11.27 -8.89 -15.13
C TYR A 117 11.66 -10.17 -14.39
N VAL A 118 10.73 -11.12 -14.27
CA VAL A 118 10.99 -12.45 -13.69
C VAL A 118 11.54 -13.36 -14.79
N LYS A 119 12.54 -14.16 -14.48
CA LYS A 119 13.08 -15.13 -15.44
C LYS A 119 12.06 -16.22 -15.74
N GLU A 120 12.21 -16.89 -16.86
CA GLU A 120 11.44 -18.10 -17.17
C GLU A 120 11.64 -19.16 -16.05
N GLY A 121 10.56 -19.79 -15.60
CA GLY A 121 10.57 -20.68 -14.46
C GLY A 121 10.82 -20.03 -13.10
N GLY A 122 10.85 -18.69 -13.04
CA GLY A 122 11.00 -17.96 -11.77
C GLY A 122 9.81 -18.10 -10.85
N THR A 123 10.04 -17.88 -9.56
CA THR A 123 9.03 -18.08 -8.50
C THR A 123 8.30 -16.78 -8.18
N ILE A 124 6.97 -16.86 -8.08
CA ILE A 124 6.09 -15.76 -7.65
C ILE A 124 5.47 -16.15 -6.31
N LEU A 125 5.87 -15.48 -5.23
CA LEU A 125 5.24 -15.66 -3.93
C LEU A 125 3.97 -14.82 -3.84
N ILE A 126 2.84 -15.46 -3.56
CA ILE A 126 1.52 -14.85 -3.36
C ILE A 126 1.20 -14.93 -1.87
N PRO A 127 1.37 -13.84 -1.11
CA PRO A 127 1.16 -13.86 0.32
C PRO A 127 -0.32 -13.96 0.69
N ILE A 128 -0.62 -14.89 1.58
CA ILE A 128 -1.92 -15.03 2.22
C ILE A 128 -1.80 -14.50 3.64
N MET A 129 -2.45 -13.36 3.89
CA MET A 129 -2.42 -12.69 5.19
C MET A 129 -3.76 -12.86 5.90
N PRO A 130 -3.82 -12.65 7.21
CA PRO A 130 -5.12 -12.50 7.86
C PRO A 130 -5.97 -11.50 7.07
N PHE A 131 -7.24 -11.78 6.87
CA PHE A 131 -8.18 -10.97 6.09
C PHE A 131 -7.96 -10.89 4.57
N THR A 132 -6.92 -11.51 3.99
CA THR A 132 -6.79 -11.64 2.54
C THR A 132 -8.07 -12.20 1.91
N ALA A 133 -8.65 -13.24 2.55
CA ALA A 133 -9.86 -13.92 2.11
C ALA A 133 -11.10 -13.02 1.97
N ILE A 134 -11.13 -11.86 2.62
CA ILE A 134 -12.25 -10.90 2.56
C ILE A 134 -11.79 -9.49 2.19
N SER A 135 -10.55 -9.33 1.72
CA SER A 135 -9.94 -8.02 1.46
C SER A 135 -10.64 -7.21 0.37
N THR A 136 -11.34 -7.87 -0.56
CA THR A 136 -12.10 -7.19 -1.63
C THR A 136 -13.21 -6.28 -1.10
N TYR A 137 -13.69 -6.51 0.13
CA TYR A 137 -14.62 -5.61 0.84
C TYR A 137 -14.11 -4.18 0.95
N ILE A 138 -12.81 -3.99 1.11
CA ILE A 138 -12.21 -2.67 1.28
C ILE A 138 -12.48 -1.76 0.07
N LYS A 139 -12.64 -2.33 -1.11
CA LYS A 139 -12.97 -1.58 -2.34
C LYS A 139 -14.31 -0.85 -2.26
N GLU A 140 -15.25 -1.38 -1.49
CA GLU A 140 -16.57 -0.75 -1.31
C GLU A 140 -16.54 0.42 -0.31
N ARG A 141 -15.41 0.63 0.37
CA ARG A 141 -15.23 1.71 1.34
C ARG A 141 -14.41 2.86 0.75
N PRO A 142 -15.06 3.88 0.20
CA PRO A 142 -14.38 4.96 -0.53
C PRO A 142 -13.43 5.81 0.32
N THR A 143 -13.51 5.69 1.66
CA THR A 143 -12.67 6.45 2.59
C THR A 143 -11.34 5.76 2.91
N TYR A 144 -11.21 4.48 2.67
CA TYR A 144 -10.02 3.71 3.05
C TYR A 144 -8.85 3.93 2.08
N TRP A 145 -9.14 3.89 0.79
CA TRP A 145 -8.14 4.07 -0.25
C TRP A 145 -8.13 5.53 -0.70
N GLY A 146 -7.30 6.35 -0.05
CA GLY A 146 -7.13 7.73 -0.45
C GLY A 146 -6.48 7.87 -1.83
N LEU A 147 -6.66 9.04 -2.47
CA LEU A 147 -6.04 9.36 -3.76
C LEU A 147 -4.52 9.15 -3.76
N SER A 148 -3.87 9.32 -2.61
CA SER A 148 -2.43 9.06 -2.45
C SER A 148 -2.06 7.59 -2.65
N TYR A 149 -2.94 6.65 -2.27
CA TYR A 149 -2.73 5.24 -2.52
C TYR A 149 -2.78 4.93 -4.03
N TYR A 150 -3.87 5.32 -4.69
CA TYR A 150 -4.00 5.06 -6.13
C TYR A 150 -2.95 5.79 -6.97
N SER A 151 -2.44 6.93 -6.51
CA SER A 151 -1.38 7.65 -7.22
C SER A 151 -0.08 6.84 -7.31
N LYS A 152 0.19 5.94 -6.36
CA LYS A 152 1.35 5.05 -6.40
C LYS A 152 1.30 4.10 -7.59
N PHE A 153 0.10 3.71 -7.99
CA PHE A 153 -0.14 2.72 -9.04
C PHE A 153 -0.68 3.32 -10.35
N ALA A 154 -0.78 4.65 -10.42
CA ALA A 154 -1.43 5.33 -11.55
C ALA A 154 -0.83 5.02 -12.92
N LYS A 155 0.45 4.64 -12.96
CA LYS A 155 1.13 4.31 -14.22
C LYS A 155 0.93 2.86 -14.68
N ILE A 156 0.54 1.97 -13.75
CA ILE A 156 0.32 0.57 -14.06
C ILE A 156 -1.15 0.21 -14.20
N LEU A 157 -2.04 1.09 -13.70
CA LEU A 157 -3.48 0.92 -13.86
C LEU A 157 -3.90 1.31 -15.28
N ASP A 158 -4.64 0.44 -15.94
CA ASP A 158 -5.28 0.79 -17.22
C ASP A 158 -6.49 1.73 -17.04
N GLY A 159 -6.96 2.31 -18.15
CA GLY A 159 -8.08 3.25 -18.12
C GLY A 159 -9.39 2.61 -17.63
N ALA A 160 -9.63 1.33 -17.91
CA ALA A 160 -10.82 0.61 -17.47
C ALA A 160 -10.84 0.39 -15.97
N GLN A 161 -9.68 0.15 -15.37
CA GLN A 161 -9.53 -0.01 -13.92
C GLN A 161 -9.65 1.33 -13.20
N VAL A 162 -9.02 2.38 -13.74
CA VAL A 162 -9.10 3.73 -13.17
C VAL A 162 -10.54 4.24 -13.13
N THR A 163 -11.39 3.89 -14.10
CA THR A 163 -12.81 4.28 -14.10
C THR A 163 -13.62 3.61 -12.97
N LYS A 164 -13.18 2.46 -12.48
CA LYS A 164 -13.80 1.75 -11.35
C LYS A 164 -13.39 2.29 -10.00
N LEU A 165 -12.40 3.18 -9.93
CA LEU A 165 -11.95 3.75 -8.67
C LEU A 165 -13.02 4.66 -8.06
N PRO A 166 -13.13 4.72 -6.71
CA PRO A 166 -14.11 5.58 -6.03
C PRO A 166 -14.01 7.05 -6.41
N TYR A 167 -12.81 7.48 -6.78
CA TYR A 167 -12.51 8.87 -7.14
C TYR A 167 -12.57 9.15 -8.64
N GLY A 168 -12.59 8.11 -9.46
CA GLY A 168 -12.58 8.22 -10.91
C GLY A 168 -11.29 8.84 -11.48
N TYR A 169 -11.08 8.65 -12.76
CA TYR A 169 -9.90 9.10 -13.50
C TYR A 169 -9.64 10.61 -13.39
N ARG A 170 -10.71 11.42 -13.44
CA ARG A 170 -10.59 12.89 -13.39
C ARG A 170 -10.00 13.39 -12.06
N LYS A 171 -10.45 12.83 -10.94
CA LYS A 171 -9.92 13.20 -9.62
C LYS A 171 -8.49 12.73 -9.43
N LEU A 172 -8.16 11.53 -9.88
CA LEU A 172 -6.79 11.02 -9.84
C LEU A 172 -5.84 11.91 -10.64
N ASN A 173 -6.20 12.29 -11.87
CA ASN A 173 -5.41 13.21 -12.68
C ASN A 173 -5.22 14.58 -12.01
N LEU A 174 -6.27 15.13 -11.41
CA LEU A 174 -6.17 16.38 -10.66
C LEU A 174 -5.23 16.25 -9.46
N TYR A 175 -5.29 15.12 -8.73
CA TYR A 175 -4.36 14.84 -7.63
C TYR A 175 -2.91 14.74 -8.11
N LEU A 176 -2.67 14.00 -9.19
CA LEU A 176 -1.33 13.87 -9.76
C LEU A 176 -0.77 15.21 -10.24
N ARG A 177 -1.63 16.09 -10.72
CA ARG A 177 -1.26 17.42 -11.18
C ARG A 177 -1.11 18.42 -10.04
N PHE A 178 -2.05 18.41 -9.10
CA PHE A 178 -2.19 19.37 -8.01
C PHE A 178 -2.48 18.68 -6.66
N PRO A 179 -1.49 17.98 -6.07
CA PRO A 179 -1.72 17.24 -4.82
C PRO A 179 -2.22 18.11 -3.66
N LEU A 180 -1.86 19.40 -3.62
CA LEU A 180 -2.30 20.33 -2.56
C LEU A 180 -3.81 20.63 -2.57
N LEU A 181 -4.52 20.37 -3.67
CA LEU A 181 -5.99 20.47 -3.69
C LEU A 181 -6.65 19.46 -2.75
N PHE A 182 -6.01 18.31 -2.53
CA PHE A 182 -6.56 17.18 -1.79
C PHE A 182 -5.85 16.94 -0.46
N ASN A 183 -4.60 17.39 -0.34
CA ASN A 183 -3.80 17.22 0.86
C ASN A 183 -3.02 18.50 1.19
N ARG A 184 -3.68 19.45 1.88
CA ARG A 184 -3.07 20.73 2.29
C ARG A 184 -1.94 20.53 3.30
N GLN A 185 -2.01 19.48 4.12
CA GLN A 185 -0.99 19.17 5.13
C GLN A 185 0.36 18.82 4.46
N ALA A 186 0.34 18.41 3.20
CA ALA A 186 1.55 18.10 2.46
C ALA A 186 2.50 19.32 2.29
N LEU A 187 2.02 20.56 2.51
CA LEU A 187 2.88 21.75 2.54
C LEU A 187 4.05 21.63 3.54
N ILE A 188 3.87 20.86 4.64
CA ILE A 188 4.94 20.65 5.62
C ILE A 188 6.17 20.02 4.99
N TYR A 189 6.01 19.20 3.96
CA TYR A 189 7.10 18.51 3.28
C TYR A 189 7.95 19.41 2.37
N LEU A 190 7.52 20.65 2.14
CA LEU A 190 8.37 21.66 1.52
C LEU A 190 9.42 22.21 2.50
N ILE A 191 9.16 22.11 3.80
CA ILE A 191 10.03 22.61 4.88
C ILE A 191 10.77 21.44 5.54
N HIS A 192 10.05 20.36 5.83
CA HIS A 192 10.56 19.15 6.47
C HIS A 192 10.22 17.93 5.58
N ASP A 193 11.06 17.68 4.58
CA ASP A 193 10.88 16.55 3.70
C ASP A 193 11.13 15.22 4.43
N CYS A 194 10.51 14.16 3.96
CA CYS A 194 10.70 12.83 4.51
C CYS A 194 12.15 12.37 4.31
N ASN A 195 12.75 11.82 5.38
CA ASN A 195 14.00 11.09 5.21
C ASN A 195 13.72 9.83 4.38
N PRO A 196 14.38 9.66 3.26
CA PRO A 196 14.24 8.47 2.46
C PRO A 196 14.62 7.19 3.22
N ASP A 197 15.56 7.18 4.10
CA ASP A 197 16.09 5.98 4.76
C ASP A 197 15.30 5.51 6.00
N ASN A 198 14.25 6.21 6.36
CA ASN A 198 13.54 6.00 7.63
C ASN A 198 12.87 4.60 7.74
N ARG A 199 12.42 4.02 6.63
CA ARG A 199 11.79 2.68 6.62
C ARG A 199 12.80 1.57 6.84
N TYR A 200 14.00 1.76 6.34
CA TYR A 200 15.09 0.82 6.49
C TYR A 200 15.60 0.77 7.92
N GLN A 201 15.80 1.92 8.53
CA GLN A 201 16.21 2.03 9.93
C GLN A 201 15.22 1.38 10.90
N LEU A 202 13.92 1.48 10.65
CA LEU A 202 12.89 0.81 11.45
C LEU A 202 12.97 -0.71 11.35
N SER A 203 13.29 -1.27 10.16
CA SER A 203 13.40 -2.71 9.98
C SER A 203 14.69 -3.30 10.58
N ASP A 204 15.68 -2.47 10.88
CA ASP A 204 16.95 -2.86 11.48
C ASP A 204 16.89 -2.86 13.03
N GLN A 205 15.89 -2.19 13.59
CA GLN A 205 15.73 -2.16 15.04
C GLN A 205 15.32 -3.54 15.54
N THR A 206 16.11 -4.06 16.46
CA THR A 206 15.67 -5.10 17.38
C THR A 206 14.52 -4.53 18.18
N MET A 207 13.40 -5.18 18.21
CA MET A 207 12.22 -4.91 19.02
C MET A 207 12.09 -3.45 19.51
N MET A 208 11.16 -2.68 18.98
CA MET A 208 10.79 -1.43 19.61
C MET A 208 10.40 -1.74 21.06
N MET A 209 10.74 -0.85 22.01
CA MET A 209 10.31 -0.95 23.41
C MET A 209 8.79 -0.68 23.47
N MET A 210 8.00 -1.65 23.03
CA MET A 210 6.54 -1.62 23.08
C MET A 210 6.04 -2.91 23.72
N ASP A 211 4.91 -2.82 24.38
CA ASP A 211 4.18 -4.00 24.82
C ASP A 211 3.61 -4.73 23.57
N LEU A 212 4.23 -5.85 23.20
CA LEU A 212 3.84 -6.64 22.04
C LEU A 212 2.42 -7.20 22.15
N LYS A 213 1.96 -7.47 23.37
CA LYS A 213 0.58 -7.91 23.61
C LYS A 213 -0.39 -6.78 23.31
N GLN A 214 -0.13 -5.60 23.84
CA GLN A 214 -0.95 -4.41 23.56
C GLN A 214 -0.92 -4.05 22.06
N ASP A 215 0.25 -4.17 21.43
CA ASP A 215 0.36 -3.93 19.97
C ASP A 215 -0.47 -4.95 19.16
N ALA A 216 -0.45 -6.22 19.56
CA ALA A 216 -1.29 -7.27 18.92
C ALA A 216 -2.79 -6.96 19.06
N GLU A 217 -3.23 -6.54 20.26
CA GLU A 217 -4.61 -6.11 20.51
C GLU A 217 -4.99 -4.89 19.65
N ASN A 218 -4.06 -3.96 19.46
CA ASN A 218 -4.25 -2.79 18.60
C ASN A 218 -4.43 -3.20 17.13
N TRP A 219 -3.67 -4.18 16.63
CA TRP A 219 -3.86 -4.75 15.28
C TRP A 219 -5.26 -5.33 15.12
N ILE A 220 -5.69 -6.19 16.05
CA ILE A 220 -7.04 -6.77 16.03
C ILE A 220 -8.13 -5.67 16.07
N SER A 221 -7.95 -4.67 16.93
CA SER A 221 -8.88 -3.54 17.01
C SER A 221 -8.92 -2.75 15.71
N GLY A 222 -7.78 -2.53 15.07
CA GLY A 222 -7.66 -1.90 13.77
C GLY A 222 -8.43 -2.65 12.68
N TRP A 223 -8.22 -3.96 12.56
CA TRP A 223 -8.95 -4.80 11.60
C TRP A 223 -10.45 -4.88 11.87
N LYS A 224 -10.85 -4.99 13.15
CA LYS A 224 -12.28 -4.92 13.50
C LYS A 224 -12.92 -3.62 13.02
N LYS A 225 -12.25 -2.49 13.20
CA LYS A 225 -12.71 -1.19 12.68
C LYS A 225 -12.72 -1.15 11.16
N GLU A 226 -11.68 -1.66 10.53
CA GLU A 226 -11.51 -1.70 9.07
C GLU A 226 -12.60 -2.50 8.39
N PHE A 227 -12.88 -3.70 8.90
CA PHE A 227 -13.89 -4.61 8.36
C PHE A 227 -15.27 -4.48 9.03
N CYS A 228 -15.50 -3.48 9.88
CA CYS A 228 -16.78 -3.29 10.59
C CYS A 228 -17.23 -4.55 11.36
N LEU A 229 -16.30 -5.17 12.09
CA LEU A 229 -16.55 -6.34 12.92
C LEU A 229 -16.76 -5.93 14.38
N LYS A 230 -17.72 -6.53 15.08
CA LYS A 230 -17.85 -6.41 16.54
C LYS A 230 -16.90 -7.38 17.23
N SER A 231 -16.81 -8.60 16.71
CA SER A 231 -15.91 -9.67 17.13
C SER A 231 -15.09 -10.16 15.94
N ILE A 232 -13.90 -10.71 16.20
CA ILE A 232 -13.09 -11.36 15.17
C ILE A 232 -13.83 -12.56 14.52
N ASN A 233 -14.69 -13.21 15.28
CA ASN A 233 -15.51 -14.33 14.80
C ASN A 233 -16.56 -13.93 13.76
N ASP A 234 -16.91 -12.64 13.67
CA ASP A 234 -17.92 -12.17 12.71
C ASP A 234 -17.45 -12.34 11.24
N VAL A 235 -16.16 -12.66 11.02
CA VAL A 235 -15.66 -13.02 9.68
C VAL A 235 -16.27 -14.33 9.15
N LEU A 236 -16.80 -15.16 10.04
CA LEU A 236 -17.48 -16.42 9.69
C LEU A 236 -18.92 -16.21 9.21
N ASP A 237 -19.46 -14.99 9.32
CA ASP A 237 -20.82 -14.69 8.90
C ASP A 237 -20.98 -14.80 7.38
N SER A 238 -22.14 -15.27 6.93
CA SER A 238 -22.50 -15.43 5.51
C SER A 238 -22.43 -14.12 4.70
N ARG A 239 -22.50 -12.96 5.36
CA ARG A 239 -22.33 -11.65 4.71
C ARG A 239 -20.99 -11.48 3.99
N TRP A 240 -19.97 -12.27 4.36
CA TRP A 240 -18.66 -12.25 3.76
C TRP A 240 -18.51 -13.14 2.53
N ALA A 241 -19.51 -14.01 2.25
CA ALA A 241 -19.43 -14.99 1.17
C ALA A 241 -19.13 -14.37 -0.21
N LYS A 242 -19.71 -13.19 -0.52
CA LYS A 242 -19.42 -12.47 -1.74
C LYS A 242 -17.93 -12.13 -1.88
N TYR A 243 -17.38 -11.47 -0.88
CA TYR A 243 -15.98 -11.01 -0.88
C TYR A 243 -14.99 -12.17 -0.84
N TYR A 244 -15.36 -13.22 -0.10
CA TYR A 244 -14.58 -14.44 -0.01
C TYR A 244 -14.48 -15.13 -1.37
N ASN A 245 -15.58 -15.28 -2.09
CA ASN A 245 -15.61 -15.87 -3.42
C ASN A 245 -14.86 -14.98 -4.44
N GLU A 246 -15.02 -13.66 -4.38
CA GLU A 246 -14.26 -12.72 -5.22
C GLU A 246 -12.75 -12.87 -4.99
N ALA A 247 -12.31 -13.01 -3.75
CA ALA A 247 -10.90 -13.20 -3.42
C ALA A 247 -10.37 -14.56 -3.90
N ILE A 248 -11.17 -15.64 -3.83
CA ILE A 248 -10.84 -16.95 -4.40
C ILE A 248 -10.60 -16.83 -5.90
N GLU A 249 -11.57 -16.28 -6.63
CA GLU A 249 -11.48 -16.14 -8.09
C GLU A 249 -10.28 -15.29 -8.51
N LEU A 250 -9.97 -14.23 -7.77
CA LEU A 250 -8.81 -13.40 -8.02
C LEU A 250 -7.50 -14.18 -7.87
N ASN A 251 -7.39 -15.03 -6.83
CA ASN A 251 -6.20 -15.85 -6.63
C ASN A 251 -6.05 -16.94 -7.69
N LYS A 252 -7.15 -17.58 -8.12
CA LYS A 252 -7.14 -18.50 -9.27
C LYS A 252 -6.60 -17.82 -10.53
N GLN A 253 -7.13 -16.64 -10.85
CA GLN A 253 -6.65 -15.85 -11.99
C GLN A 253 -5.16 -15.50 -11.89
N MET A 254 -4.64 -15.20 -10.68
CA MET A 254 -3.20 -14.98 -10.50
C MET A 254 -2.38 -16.26 -10.73
N ILE A 255 -2.88 -17.41 -10.27
CA ILE A 255 -2.22 -18.71 -10.49
C ILE A 255 -2.19 -19.02 -12.00
N ASP A 256 -3.34 -18.97 -12.67
CA ASP A 256 -3.46 -19.20 -14.12
C ASP A 256 -2.49 -18.30 -14.90
N TYR A 257 -2.50 -17.01 -14.58
CA TYR A 257 -1.63 -16.03 -15.21
C TYR A 257 -0.15 -16.36 -15.07
N CYS A 258 0.26 -16.86 -13.88
CA CYS A 258 1.63 -17.30 -13.64
C CYS A 258 1.97 -18.55 -14.46
N GLN A 259 1.11 -19.56 -14.42
CA GLN A 259 1.38 -20.85 -15.07
C GLN A 259 1.38 -20.75 -16.59
N GLU A 260 0.45 -19.98 -17.18
CA GLU A 260 0.43 -19.71 -18.63
C GLU A 260 1.73 -19.08 -19.13
N ARG A 261 2.49 -18.41 -18.25
CA ARG A 261 3.77 -17.75 -18.57
C ARG A 261 4.98 -18.53 -18.09
N GLY A 262 4.78 -19.76 -17.62
CA GLY A 262 5.85 -20.63 -17.16
C GLY A 262 6.46 -20.25 -15.82
N TYR A 263 5.81 -19.37 -15.02
CA TYR A 263 6.24 -19.05 -13.66
C TYR A 263 5.75 -20.10 -12.67
N LYS A 264 6.39 -20.13 -11.50
CA LYS A 264 6.07 -21.02 -10.39
C LYS A 264 5.37 -20.21 -9.27
N PRO A 265 4.02 -20.12 -9.26
CA PRO A 265 3.31 -19.48 -8.17
C PRO A 265 3.39 -20.33 -6.90
N VAL A 266 3.51 -19.68 -5.74
CA VAL A 266 3.56 -20.30 -4.43
C VAL A 266 2.73 -19.46 -3.47
N PHE A 267 1.75 -20.05 -2.80
CA PHE A 267 1.09 -19.40 -1.68
C PHE A 267 1.99 -19.42 -0.46
N ILE A 268 2.04 -18.31 0.26
CA ILE A 268 2.85 -18.20 1.46
C ILE A 268 2.14 -17.40 2.55
N CYS A 269 2.10 -17.94 3.77
CA CYS A 269 1.68 -17.21 4.93
C CYS A 269 2.92 -16.83 5.74
N VAL A 270 3.17 -15.52 5.90
CA VAL A 270 4.33 -15.04 6.64
C VAL A 270 4.12 -15.21 8.16
N PRO A 271 5.19 -15.37 8.95
CA PRO A 271 5.06 -15.54 10.38
C PRO A 271 4.61 -14.25 11.07
N MET A 272 4.01 -14.41 12.24
CA MET A 272 3.64 -13.35 13.17
C MET A 272 3.96 -13.80 14.60
N THR A 273 4.06 -12.86 15.55
CA THR A 273 4.33 -13.21 16.93
C THR A 273 3.22 -14.08 17.52
N LYS A 274 3.58 -14.88 18.55
CA LYS A 274 2.61 -15.67 19.33
C LYS A 274 1.50 -14.77 19.89
N HIS A 275 1.85 -13.57 20.38
CA HIS A 275 0.85 -12.62 20.89
C HIS A 275 -0.23 -12.26 19.88
N LEU A 276 0.11 -12.11 18.61
CA LEU A 276 -0.86 -11.81 17.58
C LEU A 276 -1.59 -13.06 17.09
N SER A 277 -0.89 -14.17 16.87
CA SER A 277 -1.48 -15.40 16.34
C SER A 277 -2.52 -16.01 17.29
N GLU A 278 -2.33 -15.90 18.60
CA GLU A 278 -3.28 -16.39 19.62
C GLU A 278 -4.60 -15.60 19.67
N LEU A 279 -4.62 -14.38 19.14
CA LEU A 279 -5.84 -13.58 19.06
C LEU A 279 -6.77 -13.99 17.91
N PHE A 280 -6.33 -14.92 17.06
CA PHE A 280 -7.18 -15.54 16.04
C PHE A 280 -7.66 -16.91 16.52
N PRO A 281 -8.95 -17.10 16.84
CA PRO A 281 -9.51 -18.42 17.12
C PRO A 281 -9.24 -19.40 15.98
N GLU A 282 -9.08 -20.67 16.29
CA GLU A 282 -8.75 -21.69 15.29
C GLU A 282 -9.72 -21.72 14.11
N GLY A 283 -11.03 -21.65 14.36
CA GLY A 283 -12.02 -21.60 13.29
C GLY A 283 -11.86 -20.39 12.37
N VAL A 284 -11.46 -19.23 12.92
CA VAL A 284 -11.17 -18.02 12.14
C VAL A 284 -9.92 -18.21 11.30
N ARG A 285 -8.85 -18.76 11.87
CA ARG A 285 -7.60 -19.04 11.12
C ARG A 285 -7.85 -20.04 9.99
N ASN A 286 -8.59 -21.11 10.27
CA ASN A 286 -8.93 -22.09 9.25
C ASN A 286 -9.71 -21.43 8.12
N PHE A 287 -10.77 -20.69 8.40
CA PHE A 287 -11.57 -19.99 7.41
C PHE A 287 -10.74 -18.99 6.57
N LEU A 288 -9.97 -18.14 7.24
CA LEU A 288 -9.24 -17.03 6.56
C LEU A 288 -7.99 -17.51 5.79
N VAL A 289 -7.42 -18.67 6.15
CA VAL A 289 -6.15 -19.12 5.55
C VAL A 289 -6.32 -20.50 4.91
N ARG A 290 -6.54 -21.57 5.71
CA ARG A 290 -6.49 -22.95 5.19
C ARG A 290 -7.61 -23.26 4.21
N ASP A 291 -8.87 -22.98 4.60
CA ASP A 291 -10.04 -23.22 3.75
C ASP A 291 -10.02 -22.29 2.53
N PHE A 292 -9.53 -21.06 2.72
CA PHE A 292 -9.36 -20.10 1.64
C PHE A 292 -8.37 -20.62 0.60
N VAL A 293 -7.16 -21.00 1.04
CA VAL A 293 -6.15 -21.57 0.16
C VAL A 293 -6.63 -22.85 -0.50
N ALA A 294 -7.26 -23.75 0.24
CA ALA A 294 -7.78 -25.00 -0.32
C ALA A 294 -8.79 -24.77 -1.46
N LYS A 295 -9.61 -23.70 -1.37
CA LYS A 295 -10.58 -23.34 -2.41
C LYS A 295 -9.98 -22.55 -3.58
N ALA A 296 -8.94 -21.77 -3.32
CA ALA A 296 -8.26 -20.98 -4.35
C ALA A 296 -7.18 -21.77 -5.11
N ASN A 297 -6.72 -22.90 -4.55
CA ASN A 297 -5.60 -23.69 -5.05
C ASN A 297 -6.08 -24.93 -5.84
N ASP A 298 -6.80 -24.73 -6.93
CA ASP A 298 -7.26 -25.82 -7.82
C ASP A 298 -6.13 -26.43 -8.67
N HIS A 299 -5.02 -25.73 -8.82
CA HIS A 299 -3.81 -26.20 -9.51
C HIS A 299 -2.80 -26.93 -8.61
N ASN A 300 -3.11 -27.12 -7.33
CA ASN A 300 -2.22 -27.76 -6.35
C ASN A 300 -0.81 -27.15 -6.31
N ILE A 301 -0.70 -25.82 -6.40
CA ILE A 301 0.57 -25.15 -6.20
C ILE A 301 1.05 -25.27 -4.74
N PRO A 302 2.35 -25.16 -4.46
CA PRO A 302 2.85 -25.20 -3.09
C PRO A 302 2.20 -24.13 -2.19
N PHE A 303 1.87 -24.52 -0.96
CA PHE A 303 1.46 -23.61 0.10
C PHE A 303 2.41 -23.74 1.29
N LEU A 304 3.08 -22.66 1.64
CA LEU A 304 4.01 -22.56 2.75
C LEU A 304 3.38 -21.74 3.88
N ASP A 305 2.87 -22.42 4.91
CA ASP A 305 2.24 -21.76 6.06
C ASP A 305 3.23 -21.64 7.23
N TYR A 306 3.77 -20.43 7.43
CA TYR A 306 4.66 -20.13 8.55
C TYR A 306 3.97 -19.37 9.68
N SER A 307 2.66 -19.16 9.62
CA SER A 307 1.93 -18.33 10.59
C SER A 307 2.07 -18.79 12.04
N LEU A 308 2.25 -20.10 12.26
CA LEU A 308 2.44 -20.73 13.57
C LEU A 308 3.77 -21.49 13.68
N CYS A 309 4.71 -21.24 12.76
CA CYS A 309 5.98 -21.94 12.76
C CYS A 309 6.80 -21.58 14.01
N GLU A 310 7.19 -22.60 14.78
CA GLU A 310 7.86 -22.45 16.07
C GLU A 310 9.18 -21.71 15.98
N GLU A 311 9.93 -21.91 14.88
CA GLU A 311 11.18 -21.20 14.58
C GLU A 311 11.02 -19.67 14.59
N PHE A 312 9.83 -19.16 14.28
CA PHE A 312 9.55 -17.71 14.21
C PHE A 312 8.74 -17.20 15.40
N GLN A 313 8.67 -17.95 16.52
CA GLN A 313 7.98 -17.46 17.72
C GLN A 313 8.88 -16.61 18.65
N ASP A 314 10.20 -16.56 18.40
CA ASP A 314 11.11 -15.66 19.11
C ASP A 314 10.77 -14.20 18.80
N THR A 315 10.33 -13.46 19.81
CA THR A 315 9.97 -12.03 19.71
C THR A 315 11.15 -11.13 19.29
N ASN A 316 12.39 -11.58 19.48
CA ASN A 316 13.59 -10.87 19.02
C ASN A 316 13.76 -10.86 17.49
N LEU A 317 12.92 -11.59 16.76
CA LEU A 317 12.87 -11.56 15.30
C LEU A 317 11.94 -10.46 14.75
N TYR A 318 11.25 -9.74 15.61
CA TYR A 318 10.23 -8.76 15.24
C TYR A 318 10.59 -7.36 15.71
N PHE A 319 10.07 -6.34 15.06
CA PHE A 319 10.10 -4.98 15.57
C PHE A 319 8.75 -4.49 16.11
N ASN A 320 7.66 -5.23 15.85
CA ASN A 320 6.36 -5.11 16.49
C ASN A 320 5.68 -6.48 16.52
N SER A 321 4.43 -6.59 16.93
CA SER A 321 3.75 -7.89 17.03
C SER A 321 3.51 -8.59 15.70
N PHE A 322 3.68 -7.90 14.57
CA PHE A 322 3.32 -8.42 13.23
C PHE A 322 4.48 -8.43 12.22
N PHE A 323 5.45 -7.51 12.33
CA PHE A 323 6.48 -7.34 11.31
C PHE A 323 7.84 -7.80 11.79
N LEU A 324 8.52 -8.58 10.95
CA LEU A 324 9.89 -9.01 11.19
C LEU A 324 10.87 -7.83 11.14
N ASN A 325 11.81 -7.80 12.07
CA ASN A 325 13.00 -6.95 11.98
C ASN A 325 14.00 -7.52 10.94
N MET A 326 15.12 -6.85 10.72
CA MET A 326 16.09 -7.32 9.71
C MET A 326 16.63 -8.72 9.98
N ARG A 327 16.87 -9.07 11.24
CA ARG A 327 17.32 -10.43 11.62
C ARG A 327 16.25 -11.48 11.25
N GLY A 328 15.00 -11.19 11.61
CA GLY A 328 13.86 -12.07 11.29
C GLY A 328 13.66 -12.20 9.77
N ARG A 329 13.76 -11.09 9.02
CA ARG A 329 13.64 -11.10 7.55
C ARG A 329 14.68 -11.98 6.88
N LYS A 330 15.96 -11.85 7.27
CA LYS A 330 17.04 -12.67 6.73
C LYS A 330 16.84 -14.15 7.01
N LEU A 331 16.50 -14.48 8.28
CA LEU A 331 16.21 -15.85 8.69
C LEU A 331 15.02 -16.43 7.89
N PHE A 332 13.92 -15.70 7.84
CA PHE A 332 12.71 -16.12 7.16
C PHE A 332 12.93 -16.31 5.64
N THR A 333 13.54 -15.32 4.99
CA THR A 333 13.81 -15.41 3.55
C THR A 333 14.68 -16.64 3.24
N ARG A 334 15.75 -16.86 4.01
CA ARG A 334 16.62 -18.02 3.82
C ARG A 334 15.89 -19.34 4.05
N ARG A 335 14.97 -19.41 5.02
CA ARG A 335 14.13 -20.58 5.24
C ARG A 335 13.21 -20.85 4.03
N VAL A 336 12.52 -19.83 3.53
CA VAL A 336 11.66 -19.95 2.35
C VAL A 336 12.45 -20.41 1.12
N LEU A 337 13.65 -19.86 0.89
CA LEU A 337 14.50 -20.25 -0.23
C LEU A 337 14.92 -21.72 -0.14
N LYS A 338 15.24 -22.22 1.06
CA LYS A 338 15.55 -23.64 1.29
C LYS A 338 14.34 -24.53 1.02
N ASP A 339 13.18 -24.20 1.56
CA ASP A 339 11.95 -24.99 1.38
C ASP A 339 11.49 -25.04 -0.08
N LEU A 340 11.91 -24.05 -0.89
CA LEU A 340 11.68 -23.99 -2.34
C LEU A 340 12.84 -24.57 -3.17
N ASN A 341 13.91 -25.10 -2.54
CA ASN A 341 15.11 -25.59 -3.19
C ASN A 341 15.77 -24.57 -4.13
N LEU A 342 15.82 -23.31 -3.72
CA LEU A 342 16.47 -22.22 -4.46
C LEU A 342 17.90 -21.94 -3.96
N ILE A 343 18.24 -22.46 -2.76
CA ILE A 343 19.57 -22.43 -2.15
C ILE A 343 19.85 -23.75 -1.44
#